data_302a5a05d17dc2a1c2a7f4eb833beb9d
#
_entry.id   302a5a05d17dc2a1c2a7f4eb833beb9d
#
_cell.length_a   1.000
_cell.length_b   1.000
_cell.length_c   1.000
_cell.angle_alpha   90.00
_cell.angle_beta   90.00
_cell.angle_gamma   90.00
#
_symmetry.space_group_name_H-M   'P 1'
#
loop_
_entity.id
_entity.type
_entity.pdbx_description
1 polymer ?
#
loop_
_entity_poly.entity_id
_entity_poly.type
_entity_poly.pdbx_seq_one_letter_code
_entity_poly.pdbx_strand_id
1 'polypeptide(L)'
;MLRNDSKLISLEEAVALIPDGANCSFSGFSETNNPMSFVRQMIRAGKKHLEVSGMGDAQSVELLCGAKAIDLVRVSNYMARNGRCPNFSRCVENGTLQTEDYSHFGITNRFFAAAMGIPFMPVKVMIGSDMSHIQRIDAGTKIMEIEDPFTGEHCGIMPALSPDFAIIQVARADELGNCQLYGITSSIEIIARAAKHVIVTAEEIVSTDEIRRTNQYTILPSFFVDHVVHCPFGAYPGGVYTYYDYDLEHLALITRSGKKPETMQQYLDEWIYGTADETAFFEKVGIQRLMALRADPYSGVSLQNRGYYDE
;
A
#
# COMPACT_ATOMS: atom_id res chain seq x y z
N MET A 1 15.23 12.98 24.49
CA MET A 1 13.93 13.65 24.74
C MET A 1 13.00 13.21 23.64
N LEU A 2 11.96 12.45 23.93
CA LEU A 2 10.91 12.17 22.97
C LEU A 2 10.22 13.51 22.69
N ARG A 3 10.21 13.96 21.42
CA ARG A 3 9.44 15.12 21.02
C ARG A 3 7.95 14.79 21.29
N ASN A 4 7.32 15.58 22.11
CA ASN A 4 5.89 15.49 22.44
C ASN A 4 5.05 16.33 21.45
N ASP A 5 5.61 16.61 20.28
CA ASP A 5 4.96 17.43 19.26
C ASP A 5 3.98 16.56 18.45
N SER A 6 2.80 17.08 18.21
CA SER A 6 1.80 16.44 17.37
C SER A 6 2.36 16.23 15.97
N LYS A 7 2.14 15.03 15.42
CA LYS A 7 2.50 14.64 14.03
C LYS A 7 1.32 14.73 13.08
N LEU A 8 0.19 15.21 13.58
CA LEU A 8 -1.03 15.31 12.80
C LEU A 8 -0.91 16.42 11.75
N ILE A 9 -1.12 16.05 10.49
CA ILE A 9 -1.15 16.97 9.33
C ILE A 9 -2.35 16.64 8.44
N SER A 10 -2.70 17.55 7.52
CA SER A 10 -3.73 17.28 6.52
C SER A 10 -3.25 16.29 5.44
N LEU A 11 -4.21 15.74 4.68
CA LEU A 11 -3.93 14.84 3.58
C LEU A 11 -3.14 15.55 2.47
N GLU A 12 -3.47 16.81 2.19
CA GLU A 12 -2.82 17.66 1.20
C GLU A 12 -1.36 17.95 1.58
N GLU A 13 -1.13 18.31 2.85
CA GLU A 13 0.23 18.54 3.37
C GLU A 13 1.05 17.26 3.27
N ALA A 14 0.48 16.11 3.63
CA ALA A 14 1.16 14.82 3.58
C ALA A 14 1.54 14.44 2.13
N VAL A 15 0.63 14.61 1.17
CA VAL A 15 0.90 14.34 -0.25
C VAL A 15 1.93 15.33 -0.82
N ALA A 16 1.94 16.59 -0.36
CA ALA A 16 2.93 17.57 -0.80
C ALA A 16 4.38 17.16 -0.47
N LEU A 17 4.59 16.37 0.59
CA LEU A 17 5.91 15.83 0.96
C LEU A 17 6.49 14.84 -0.06
N ILE A 18 5.66 14.21 -0.89
CA ILE A 18 6.11 13.22 -1.87
C ILE A 18 6.61 13.94 -3.12
N PRO A 19 7.90 13.90 -3.44
CA PRO A 19 8.40 14.45 -4.70
C PRO A 19 8.08 13.53 -5.88
N ASP A 20 8.04 14.06 -7.08
CA ASP A 20 8.06 13.25 -8.29
C ASP A 20 9.31 12.38 -8.33
N GLY A 21 9.21 11.17 -8.85
CA GLY A 21 10.30 10.20 -8.87
C GLY A 21 10.53 9.43 -7.55
N ALA A 22 9.77 9.72 -6.49
CA ALA A 22 9.92 9.01 -5.22
C ALA A 22 9.57 7.52 -5.34
N ASN A 23 10.33 6.69 -4.63
CA ASN A 23 9.98 5.28 -4.41
C ASN A 23 9.04 5.15 -3.21
N CYS A 24 7.80 4.77 -3.46
CA CYS A 24 6.75 4.60 -2.48
C CYS A 24 6.46 3.12 -2.21
N SER A 25 6.20 2.79 -0.95
CA SER A 25 5.57 1.52 -0.56
C SER A 25 4.24 1.81 0.10
N PHE A 26 3.20 1.11 -0.33
CA PHE A 26 1.86 1.25 0.24
C PHE A 26 1.54 0.04 1.10
N SER A 27 0.83 0.26 2.21
CA SER A 27 0.26 -0.83 2.97
C SER A 27 -0.86 -1.51 2.22
N GLY A 28 -1.25 -2.66 2.73
CA GLY A 28 -2.37 -3.43 2.22
C GLY A 28 -1.98 -4.76 1.60
N PHE A 29 -2.97 -5.59 1.47
CA PHE A 29 -2.90 -6.85 0.74
C PHE A 29 -4.25 -7.07 0.06
N SER A 30 -4.24 -7.24 -1.27
CA SER A 30 -5.45 -7.26 -2.08
C SER A 30 -6.29 -5.98 -1.84
N GLU A 31 -7.47 -6.08 -1.26
CA GLU A 31 -8.39 -4.96 -1.01
C GLU A 31 -8.38 -4.45 0.44
N THR A 32 -7.49 -4.94 1.28
CA THR A 32 -7.49 -4.61 2.71
C THR A 32 -6.38 -3.63 3.07
N ASN A 33 -6.70 -2.58 3.81
CA ASN A 33 -5.75 -1.58 4.36
C ASN A 33 -4.90 -0.87 3.30
N ASN A 34 -5.40 -0.69 2.07
CA ASN A 34 -4.74 0.14 1.07
C ASN A 34 -5.05 1.62 1.36
N PRO A 35 -4.08 2.53 1.33
CA PRO A 35 -4.28 3.94 1.63
C PRO A 35 -4.90 4.70 0.44
N MET A 36 -6.12 4.33 0.03
CA MET A 36 -6.74 4.76 -1.21
C MET A 36 -7.06 6.26 -1.25
N SER A 37 -7.42 6.87 -0.12
CA SER A 37 -7.60 8.32 -0.05
C SER A 37 -6.30 9.06 -0.34
N PHE A 38 -5.18 8.55 0.18
CA PHE A 38 -3.86 9.10 -0.12
C PHE A 38 -3.52 8.97 -1.61
N VAL A 39 -3.78 7.80 -2.19
CA VAL A 39 -3.56 7.53 -3.63
C VAL A 39 -4.41 8.46 -4.51
N ARG A 40 -5.69 8.64 -4.19
CA ARG A 40 -6.56 9.60 -4.91
C ARG A 40 -6.01 11.02 -4.82
N GLN A 41 -5.56 11.43 -3.66
CA GLN A 41 -4.98 12.76 -3.47
C GLN A 41 -3.64 12.94 -4.20
N MET A 42 -2.80 11.90 -4.28
CA MET A 42 -1.59 11.92 -5.12
C MET A 42 -1.93 12.16 -6.59
N ILE A 43 -3.00 11.52 -7.10
CA ILE A 43 -3.45 11.68 -8.47
C ILE A 43 -4.00 13.10 -8.69
N ARG A 44 -4.84 13.64 -7.77
CA ARG A 44 -5.33 15.03 -7.84
C ARG A 44 -4.18 16.05 -7.84
N ALA A 45 -3.17 15.81 -7.02
CA ALA A 45 -1.97 16.65 -6.94
C ALA A 45 -1.03 16.51 -8.16
N GLY A 46 -1.35 15.60 -9.10
CA GLY A 46 -0.59 15.42 -10.33
C GLY A 46 0.77 14.78 -10.14
N LYS A 47 0.99 13.99 -9.06
CA LYS A 47 2.27 13.30 -8.83
C LYS A 47 2.60 12.38 -9.99
N LYS A 48 3.89 12.35 -10.40
CA LYS A 48 4.37 11.65 -11.59
C LYS A 48 5.72 10.97 -11.36
N HIS A 49 6.03 10.07 -12.30
CA HIS A 49 7.32 9.37 -12.35
C HIS A 49 7.65 8.57 -11.09
N LEU A 50 6.62 8.18 -10.34
CA LEU A 50 6.79 7.45 -9.08
C LEU A 50 7.32 6.04 -9.36
N GLU A 51 8.06 5.52 -8.40
CA GLU A 51 8.38 4.12 -8.30
C GLU A 51 7.53 3.49 -7.18
N VAL A 52 7.06 2.28 -7.38
CA VAL A 52 6.33 1.55 -6.33
C VAL A 52 7.05 0.24 -6.02
N SER A 53 7.25 0.00 -4.75
CA SER A 53 7.82 -1.26 -4.26
C SER A 53 6.86 -1.89 -3.27
N GLY A 54 6.35 -3.09 -3.57
CA GLY A 54 5.30 -3.67 -2.74
C GLY A 54 5.09 -5.17 -2.91
N MET A 55 4.22 -5.73 -2.07
CA MET A 55 3.96 -7.17 -2.01
C MET A 55 2.56 -7.58 -2.44
N GLY A 56 1.62 -6.64 -2.63
CA GLY A 56 0.26 -7.05 -2.98
C GLY A 56 -0.83 -5.99 -2.80
N ASP A 57 -0.47 -4.72 -2.72
CA ASP A 57 -1.39 -3.56 -2.69
C ASP A 57 -1.92 -3.24 -4.10
N ALA A 58 -2.65 -4.18 -4.67
CA ALA A 58 -3.05 -4.15 -6.08
C ALA A 58 -3.88 -2.92 -6.45
N GLN A 59 -4.69 -2.39 -5.54
CA GLN A 59 -5.58 -1.28 -5.84
C GLN A 59 -4.85 0.05 -6.02
N SER A 60 -3.86 0.33 -5.15
CA SER A 60 -3.04 1.54 -5.25
C SER A 60 -2.34 1.59 -6.60
N VAL A 61 -1.69 0.48 -6.99
CA VAL A 61 -0.97 0.37 -8.26
C VAL A 61 -1.91 0.43 -9.45
N GLU A 62 -3.06 -0.25 -9.41
CA GLU A 62 -4.04 -0.22 -10.50
C GLU A 62 -4.51 1.20 -10.80
N LEU A 63 -4.81 1.99 -9.76
CA LEU A 63 -5.27 3.35 -9.91
C LEU A 63 -4.17 4.30 -10.37
N LEU A 64 -2.94 4.16 -9.82
CA LEU A 64 -1.77 4.94 -10.24
C LEU A 64 -1.35 4.63 -11.68
N CYS A 65 -1.42 3.36 -12.12
CA CYS A 65 -1.23 2.99 -13.53
C CYS A 65 -2.26 3.66 -14.43
N GLY A 66 -3.53 3.65 -14.02
CA GLY A 66 -4.61 4.31 -14.73
C GLY A 66 -4.37 5.81 -14.92
N ALA A 67 -3.83 6.47 -13.89
CA ALA A 67 -3.48 7.88 -13.89
C ALA A 67 -2.10 8.17 -14.55
N LYS A 68 -1.37 7.16 -14.99
CA LYS A 68 -0.01 7.29 -15.55
C LYS A 68 0.95 8.01 -14.59
N ALA A 69 0.86 7.67 -13.31
CA ALA A 69 1.62 8.31 -12.24
C ALA A 69 2.92 7.57 -11.90
N ILE A 70 3.06 6.30 -12.32
CA ILE A 70 4.19 5.43 -11.99
C ILE A 70 4.92 4.96 -13.24
N ASP A 71 6.25 4.89 -13.14
CA ASP A 71 7.14 4.45 -14.23
C ASP A 71 7.78 3.08 -13.95
N LEU A 72 7.94 2.72 -12.67
CA LEU A 72 8.58 1.49 -12.24
C LEU A 72 7.84 0.83 -11.07
N VAL A 73 7.67 -0.46 -11.16
CA VAL A 73 7.10 -1.28 -10.08
C VAL A 73 8.04 -2.44 -9.75
N ARG A 74 8.42 -2.56 -8.47
CA ARG A 74 9.08 -3.74 -7.91
C ARG A 74 8.05 -4.55 -7.15
N VAL A 75 7.75 -5.73 -7.64
CA VAL A 75 6.53 -6.45 -7.23
C VAL A 75 6.76 -7.95 -7.04
N SER A 76 5.96 -8.54 -6.16
CA SER A 76 5.79 -9.99 -6.11
C SER A 76 4.44 -10.44 -6.65
N ASN A 77 3.40 -9.66 -6.44
CA ASN A 77 2.06 -9.97 -6.94
C ASN A 77 1.17 -8.72 -6.94
N TYR A 78 0.57 -8.44 -8.09
CA TYR A 78 -0.54 -7.48 -8.20
C TYR A 78 -1.73 -8.16 -8.85
N MET A 79 -2.56 -8.77 -8.01
CA MET A 79 -3.82 -9.37 -8.43
C MET A 79 -4.94 -8.75 -7.61
N ALA A 80 -5.90 -8.12 -8.28
CA ALA A 80 -7.17 -7.79 -7.68
C ALA A 80 -7.98 -9.06 -7.38
N ARG A 81 -8.98 -8.97 -6.51
CA ARG A 81 -9.88 -10.08 -6.16
C ARG A 81 -10.44 -10.81 -7.40
N ASN A 82 -10.70 -10.08 -8.47
CA ASN A 82 -11.17 -10.61 -9.75
C ASN A 82 -10.05 -11.20 -10.64
N GLY A 83 -8.85 -11.36 -10.11
CA GLY A 83 -7.70 -11.97 -10.77
C GLY A 83 -6.93 -11.07 -11.73
N ARG A 84 -7.34 -9.83 -11.99
CA ARG A 84 -6.65 -8.94 -12.94
C ARG A 84 -6.64 -7.49 -12.50
N CYS A 85 -5.49 -6.84 -12.75
CA CYS A 85 -5.31 -5.39 -12.70
C CYS A 85 -5.14 -4.89 -14.13
N PRO A 86 -6.22 -4.52 -14.85
CA PRO A 86 -6.16 -4.28 -16.29
C PRO A 86 -5.33 -3.06 -16.68
N ASN A 87 -5.26 -2.01 -15.86
CA ASN A 87 -4.38 -0.87 -16.12
C ASN A 87 -2.91 -1.27 -15.98
N PHE A 88 -2.56 -1.96 -14.88
CA PHE A 88 -1.23 -2.49 -14.67
C PHE A 88 -0.79 -3.40 -15.82
N SER A 89 -1.59 -4.41 -16.16
CA SER A 89 -1.29 -5.34 -17.25
C SER A 89 -1.06 -4.61 -18.57
N ARG A 90 -1.95 -3.68 -18.92
CA ARG A 90 -1.82 -2.89 -20.16
C ARG A 90 -0.57 -2.01 -20.18
N CYS A 91 -0.22 -1.37 -19.05
CA CYS A 91 0.97 -0.55 -18.96
C CYS A 91 2.26 -1.37 -19.15
N VAL A 92 2.29 -2.58 -18.60
CA VAL A 92 3.41 -3.52 -18.79
C VAL A 92 3.47 -4.00 -20.24
N GLU A 93 2.36 -4.47 -20.81
CA GLU A 93 2.28 -4.98 -22.19
C GLU A 93 2.66 -3.92 -23.23
N ASN A 94 2.31 -2.66 -22.98
CA ASN A 94 2.64 -1.53 -23.86
C ASN A 94 4.03 -0.94 -23.62
N GLY A 95 4.78 -1.45 -22.63
CA GLY A 95 6.12 -0.95 -22.29
C GLY A 95 6.14 0.45 -21.66
N THR A 96 4.99 0.94 -21.17
CA THR A 96 4.90 2.25 -20.49
C THR A 96 5.15 2.16 -18.97
N LEU A 97 5.23 0.95 -18.44
CA LEU A 97 5.58 0.66 -17.06
C LEU A 97 6.68 -0.39 -17.04
N GLN A 98 7.76 -0.10 -16.36
CA GLN A 98 8.82 -1.07 -16.09
C GLN A 98 8.47 -1.92 -14.87
N THR A 99 8.84 -3.20 -14.89
CA THR A 99 8.60 -4.10 -13.76
C THR A 99 9.87 -4.89 -13.39
N GLU A 100 10.06 -5.05 -12.08
CA GLU A 100 10.99 -6.01 -11.52
C GLU A 100 10.21 -7.04 -10.70
N ASP A 101 10.13 -8.28 -11.20
CA ASP A 101 9.41 -9.35 -10.53
C ASP A 101 10.29 -10.04 -9.47
N TYR A 102 9.68 -10.30 -8.33
CA TYR A 102 10.27 -11.02 -7.20
C TYR A 102 9.29 -12.08 -6.69
N SER A 103 9.79 -13.10 -6.02
CA SER A 103 8.92 -13.90 -5.16
C SER A 103 8.50 -13.08 -3.93
N HIS A 104 7.36 -13.43 -3.31
CA HIS A 104 6.95 -12.76 -2.05
C HIS A 104 8.05 -12.80 -1.01
N PHE A 105 8.68 -13.94 -0.82
CA PHE A 105 9.77 -14.11 0.12
C PHE A 105 11.00 -13.28 -0.29
N GLY A 106 11.30 -13.17 -1.59
CA GLY A 106 12.43 -12.40 -2.11
C GLY A 106 12.29 -10.91 -1.79
N ILE A 107 11.17 -10.29 -2.17
CA ILE A 107 10.98 -8.86 -1.91
C ILE A 107 10.84 -8.55 -0.41
N THR A 108 10.19 -9.44 0.36
CA THR A 108 10.10 -9.32 1.82
C THR A 108 11.47 -9.29 2.47
N ASN A 109 12.40 -10.17 2.03
CA ASN A 109 13.76 -10.18 2.57
C ASN A 109 14.55 -8.93 2.20
N ARG A 110 14.30 -8.32 1.05
CA ARG A 110 14.90 -7.03 0.68
C ARG A 110 14.47 -5.91 1.63
N PHE A 111 13.16 -5.83 1.96
CA PHE A 111 12.65 -4.90 2.97
C PHE A 111 13.19 -5.25 4.37
N PHE A 112 13.24 -6.53 4.71
CA PHE A 112 13.77 -6.96 6.01
C PHE A 112 15.25 -6.59 6.17
N ALA A 113 16.06 -6.76 5.14
CA ALA A 113 17.44 -6.30 5.14
C ALA A 113 17.55 -4.80 5.44
N ALA A 114 16.76 -3.97 4.74
CA ALA A 114 16.73 -2.53 4.99
C ALA A 114 16.26 -2.19 6.42
N ALA A 115 15.20 -2.84 6.90
CA ALA A 115 14.66 -2.64 8.24
C ALA A 115 15.67 -2.98 9.36
N MET A 116 16.58 -3.91 9.10
CA MET A 116 17.64 -4.32 10.03
C MET A 116 18.97 -3.56 9.85
N GLY A 117 19.04 -2.66 8.85
CA GLY A 117 20.29 -1.97 8.52
C GLY A 117 21.36 -2.89 7.89
N ILE A 118 20.93 -4.02 7.29
CA ILE A 118 21.81 -4.98 6.63
C ILE A 118 21.86 -4.65 5.12
N PRO A 119 23.02 -4.60 4.47
CA PRO A 119 23.12 -4.18 3.08
C PRO A 119 22.54 -5.17 2.08
N PHE A 120 22.47 -6.47 2.42
CA PHE A 120 21.89 -7.54 1.60
C PHE A 120 21.43 -8.70 2.47
N MET A 121 20.56 -9.55 1.94
CA MET A 121 20.05 -10.75 2.61
C MET A 121 20.37 -12.01 1.84
N PRO A 122 20.96 -13.03 2.48
CA PRO A 122 21.07 -14.37 1.89
C PRO A 122 19.69 -15.03 1.77
N VAL A 123 19.42 -15.65 0.61
CA VAL A 123 18.13 -16.29 0.31
C VAL A 123 18.35 -17.58 -0.47
N LYS A 124 17.42 -18.54 -0.30
CA LYS A 124 17.37 -19.77 -1.12
C LYS A 124 16.26 -19.74 -2.19
N VAL A 125 15.57 -18.60 -2.33
CA VAL A 125 14.48 -18.43 -3.30
C VAL A 125 14.98 -17.84 -4.60
N MET A 126 14.25 -18.10 -5.68
CA MET A 126 14.48 -17.61 -7.04
C MET A 126 15.70 -18.21 -7.75
N ILE A 127 16.64 -18.84 -7.05
CA ILE A 127 17.81 -19.50 -7.63
C ILE A 127 17.34 -20.65 -8.53
N GLY A 128 17.98 -20.79 -9.72
CA GLY A 128 17.61 -21.81 -10.69
C GLY A 128 16.29 -21.55 -11.42
N SER A 129 15.70 -20.36 -11.29
CA SER A 129 14.55 -19.90 -12.07
C SER A 129 14.95 -18.75 -12.99
N ASP A 130 14.14 -18.51 -14.04
CA ASP A 130 14.36 -17.39 -14.96
C ASP A 130 14.37 -16.04 -14.24
N MET A 131 13.68 -15.93 -13.10
CA MET A 131 13.65 -14.72 -12.29
C MET A 131 15.04 -14.31 -11.76
N SER A 132 15.96 -15.24 -11.53
CA SER A 132 17.31 -14.94 -11.06
C SER A 132 18.20 -14.34 -12.15
N HIS A 133 17.88 -14.58 -13.41
CA HIS A 133 18.67 -14.13 -14.57
C HIS A 133 18.25 -12.74 -15.08
N ILE A 134 17.10 -12.25 -14.66
CA ILE A 134 16.61 -10.92 -15.05
C ILE A 134 17.35 -9.87 -14.23
N GLN A 135 17.96 -8.89 -14.92
CA GLN A 135 18.67 -7.79 -14.27
C GLN A 135 17.70 -6.81 -13.59
N ARG A 136 18.19 -6.08 -12.60
CA ARG A 136 17.48 -4.93 -12.06
C ARG A 136 17.50 -3.78 -13.07
N ILE A 137 16.46 -2.95 -13.02
CA ILE A 137 16.30 -1.80 -13.91
C ILE A 137 17.30 -0.68 -13.56
N ASP A 138 17.61 -0.50 -12.29
CA ASP A 138 18.53 0.51 -11.77
C ASP A 138 20.02 0.14 -11.89
N ALA A 139 20.37 -0.66 -12.89
CA ALA A 139 21.72 -1.13 -13.22
C ALA A 139 22.39 -1.93 -12.09
N GLY A 140 21.92 -3.11 -11.86
CA GLY A 140 22.56 -4.02 -10.90
C GLY A 140 22.05 -5.45 -11.02
N THR A 141 22.78 -6.35 -10.38
CA THR A 141 22.34 -7.73 -10.27
C THR A 141 21.18 -7.83 -9.30
N LYS A 142 20.07 -8.41 -9.71
CA LYS A 142 18.87 -8.62 -8.91
C LYS A 142 19.10 -9.60 -7.77
N ILE A 143 19.80 -10.68 -8.09
CA ILE A 143 20.26 -11.70 -7.15
C ILE A 143 21.66 -12.16 -7.60
N MET A 144 22.58 -12.24 -6.67
CA MET A 144 23.91 -12.77 -6.91
C MET A 144 24.02 -14.14 -6.24
N GLU A 145 24.44 -15.15 -6.99
CA GLU A 145 24.66 -16.49 -6.45
C GLU A 145 26.01 -16.57 -5.77
N ILE A 146 26.04 -17.16 -4.60
CA ILE A 146 27.25 -17.41 -3.80
C ILE A 146 27.19 -18.81 -3.19
N GLU A 147 28.34 -19.31 -2.76
CA GLU A 147 28.41 -20.47 -1.86
C GLU A 147 28.29 -20.00 -0.41
N ASP A 148 27.43 -20.66 0.35
CA ASP A 148 27.36 -20.45 1.80
C ASP A 148 28.71 -20.82 2.43
N PRO A 149 29.42 -19.89 3.07
CA PRO A 149 30.76 -20.14 3.59
C PRO A 149 30.81 -21.16 4.75
N PHE A 150 29.66 -21.53 5.30
CA PHE A 150 29.56 -22.45 6.43
C PHE A 150 29.21 -23.88 5.98
N THR A 151 28.37 -24.01 4.96
CA THR A 151 27.84 -25.31 4.52
C THR A 151 28.29 -25.71 3.13
N GLY A 152 28.78 -24.78 2.30
CA GLY A 152 29.10 -25.00 0.90
C GLY A 152 27.87 -25.10 -0.02
N GLU A 153 26.66 -24.89 0.52
CA GLU A 153 25.45 -24.90 -0.29
C GLU A 153 25.32 -23.62 -1.15
N HIS A 154 24.79 -23.76 -2.35
CA HIS A 154 24.46 -22.62 -3.19
C HIS A 154 23.31 -21.80 -2.57
N CYS A 155 23.51 -20.49 -2.46
CA CYS A 155 22.49 -19.54 -2.04
C CYS A 155 22.60 -18.25 -2.86
N GLY A 156 21.53 -17.43 -2.85
CA GLY A 156 21.55 -16.11 -3.44
C GLY A 156 21.71 -15.03 -2.39
N ILE A 157 22.23 -13.88 -2.77
CA ILE A 157 22.17 -12.66 -1.98
C ILE A 157 21.39 -11.60 -2.75
N MET A 158 20.49 -10.91 -2.04
CA MET A 158 19.65 -9.86 -2.61
C MET A 158 19.90 -8.54 -1.87
N PRO A 159 20.09 -7.41 -2.57
CA PRO A 159 20.35 -6.12 -1.94
C PRO A 159 19.14 -5.65 -1.15
N ALA A 160 19.39 -4.91 -0.06
CA ALA A 160 18.34 -4.23 0.69
C ALA A 160 17.50 -3.30 -0.19
N LEU A 161 16.22 -3.14 0.16
CA LEU A 161 15.28 -2.23 -0.50
C LEU A 161 14.69 -1.28 0.55
N SER A 162 15.07 -0.01 0.46
CA SER A 162 14.60 1.04 1.35
C SER A 162 13.79 2.06 0.54
N PRO A 163 12.45 2.02 0.60
CA PRO A 163 11.60 3.03 -0.03
C PRO A 163 11.87 4.43 0.53
N ASP A 164 11.64 5.46 -0.27
CA ASP A 164 11.69 6.83 0.23
C ASP A 164 10.53 7.09 1.19
N PHE A 165 9.34 6.58 0.85
CA PHE A 165 8.14 6.73 1.65
C PHE A 165 7.40 5.41 1.84
N ALA A 166 6.97 5.13 3.08
CA ALA A 166 5.93 4.17 3.37
C ALA A 166 4.63 4.91 3.69
N ILE A 167 3.58 4.62 2.96
CA ILE A 167 2.24 5.17 3.15
C ILE A 167 1.34 4.05 3.70
N ILE A 168 0.87 4.21 4.92
CA ILE A 168 0.28 3.11 5.69
C ILE A 168 -1.10 3.48 6.20
N GLN A 169 -2.12 2.69 5.81
CA GLN A 169 -3.46 2.77 6.37
C GLN A 169 -3.55 1.93 7.64
N VAL A 170 -4.04 2.54 8.72
CA VAL A 170 -4.27 1.87 10.01
C VAL A 170 -5.69 2.12 10.52
N ALA A 171 -6.11 1.31 11.49
CA ALA A 171 -7.40 1.46 12.14
C ALA A 171 -7.43 2.70 13.05
N ARG A 172 -6.43 2.86 13.91
CA ARG A 172 -6.33 3.98 14.85
C ARG A 172 -4.91 4.47 14.99
N ALA A 173 -4.77 5.78 15.25
CA ALA A 173 -3.50 6.36 15.67
C ALA A 173 -3.74 7.41 16.77
N ASP A 174 -2.71 7.70 17.56
CA ASP A 174 -2.69 8.93 18.34
C ASP A 174 -1.90 10.03 17.60
N GLU A 175 -2.01 11.26 18.07
CA GLU A 175 -1.31 12.40 17.46
C GLU A 175 0.22 12.32 17.55
N LEU A 176 0.75 11.43 18.41
CA LEU A 176 2.19 11.17 18.52
C LEU A 176 2.68 10.14 17.52
N GLY A 177 1.78 9.42 16.83
CA GLY A 177 2.11 8.42 15.82
C GLY A 177 2.21 6.99 16.35
N ASN A 178 1.61 6.67 17.50
CA ASN A 178 1.41 5.28 17.89
C ASN A 178 0.18 4.74 17.14
N CYS A 179 0.34 3.63 16.40
CA CYS A 179 -0.67 3.15 15.47
C CYS A 179 -1.14 1.74 15.83
N GLN A 180 -2.45 1.52 15.72
CA GLN A 180 -3.10 0.24 15.98
C GLN A 180 -3.82 -0.27 14.75
N LEU A 181 -3.77 -1.58 14.56
CA LEU A 181 -4.50 -2.29 13.53
C LEU A 181 -5.10 -3.56 14.10
N TYR A 182 -6.22 -3.99 13.52
CA TYR A 182 -6.89 -5.25 13.84
C TYR A 182 -6.82 -6.19 12.62
N GLY A 183 -6.70 -7.48 12.88
CA GLY A 183 -6.64 -8.49 11.82
C GLY A 183 -5.27 -8.59 11.13
N ILE A 184 -5.28 -8.65 9.82
CA ILE A 184 -4.09 -8.93 9.02
C ILE A 184 -3.19 -7.68 8.95
N THR A 185 -1.95 -7.81 9.41
CA THR A 185 -0.94 -6.74 9.38
C THR A 185 -0.12 -6.71 8.09
N SER A 186 -0.09 -7.84 7.33
CA SER A 186 0.66 -7.97 6.08
C SER A 186 2.11 -7.45 6.21
N SER A 187 2.49 -6.55 5.31
CA SER A 187 3.84 -5.97 5.22
C SER A 187 4.06 -4.70 6.03
N ILE A 188 3.06 -4.23 6.75
CA ILE A 188 3.05 -2.89 7.37
C ILE A 188 4.28 -2.62 8.22
N GLU A 189 4.60 -3.52 9.17
CA GLU A 189 5.74 -3.31 10.05
C GLU A 189 7.08 -3.27 9.31
N ILE A 190 7.23 -4.16 8.33
CA ILE A 190 8.51 -4.30 7.63
C ILE A 190 8.75 -3.14 6.67
N ILE A 191 7.73 -2.67 5.94
CA ILE A 191 7.88 -1.51 5.06
C ILE A 191 8.08 -0.22 5.86
N ALA A 192 7.39 -0.05 7.00
CA ALA A 192 7.57 1.09 7.87
C ALA A 192 9.01 1.19 8.41
N ARG A 193 9.60 0.06 8.79
CA ARG A 193 10.99 0.00 9.29
C ARG A 193 12.03 0.14 8.18
N ALA A 194 11.68 -0.25 6.95
CA ALA A 194 12.59 -0.19 5.80
C ALA A 194 12.63 1.18 5.15
N ALA A 195 11.54 1.96 5.23
CA ALA A 195 11.41 3.24 4.57
C ALA A 195 12.20 4.35 5.27
N LYS A 196 12.55 5.39 4.51
CA LYS A 196 13.20 6.61 5.04
C LYS A 196 12.21 7.51 5.75
N HIS A 197 10.95 7.58 5.26
CA HIS A 197 9.86 8.35 5.83
C HIS A 197 8.59 7.51 5.91
N VAL A 198 7.83 7.70 6.98
CA VAL A 198 6.57 6.97 7.22
C VAL A 198 5.43 7.94 7.44
N ILE A 199 4.43 7.86 6.57
CA ILE A 199 3.18 8.59 6.67
C ILE A 199 2.05 7.61 6.93
N VAL A 200 1.28 7.86 7.98
CA VAL A 200 0.16 7.01 8.37
C VAL A 200 -1.16 7.73 8.09
N THR A 201 -2.08 7.06 7.42
CA THR A 201 -3.50 7.44 7.37
C THR A 201 -4.29 6.59 8.36
N ALA A 202 -5.10 7.19 9.21
CA ALA A 202 -5.84 6.52 10.27
C ALA A 202 -7.34 6.79 10.15
N GLU A 203 -8.13 5.73 10.34
CA GLU A 203 -9.60 5.85 10.37
C GLU A 203 -10.07 6.70 11.56
N GLU A 204 -9.33 6.63 12.66
CA GLU A 204 -9.68 7.28 13.90
C GLU A 204 -8.44 7.81 14.62
N ILE A 205 -8.52 9.04 15.11
CA ILE A 205 -7.51 9.62 16.00
C ILE A 205 -8.02 9.51 17.44
N VAL A 206 -7.24 8.81 18.26
CA VAL A 206 -7.58 8.56 19.67
C VAL A 206 -6.51 9.10 20.61
N SER A 207 -6.83 9.18 21.90
CA SER A 207 -5.85 9.61 22.90
C SER A 207 -4.73 8.58 23.08
N THR A 208 -3.53 9.05 23.45
CA THR A 208 -2.41 8.16 23.80
C THR A 208 -2.75 7.22 24.95
N ASP A 209 -3.61 7.64 25.89
CA ASP A 209 -4.05 6.77 26.97
C ASP A 209 -4.95 5.64 26.50
N GLU A 210 -5.74 5.86 25.46
CA GLU A 210 -6.52 4.80 24.83
C GLU A 210 -5.63 3.79 24.11
N ILE A 211 -4.62 4.24 23.37
CA ILE A 211 -3.59 3.38 22.78
C ILE A 211 -2.91 2.52 23.86
N ARG A 212 -2.54 3.12 24.99
CA ARG A 212 -1.89 2.40 26.11
C ARG A 212 -2.77 1.31 26.72
N ARG A 213 -4.08 1.56 26.84
CA ARG A 213 -5.03 0.57 27.39
C ARG A 213 -5.18 -0.66 26.51
N THR A 214 -4.92 -0.51 25.21
CA THR A 214 -5.06 -1.55 24.18
C THR A 214 -3.76 -1.79 23.44
N ASN A 215 -2.62 -1.69 24.15
CA ASN A 215 -1.28 -1.70 23.57
C ASN A 215 -0.93 -2.98 22.80
N GLN A 216 -1.62 -4.09 23.08
CA GLN A 216 -1.46 -5.37 22.34
C GLN A 216 -1.80 -5.27 20.85
N TYR A 217 -2.53 -4.23 20.43
CA TYR A 217 -2.86 -3.96 19.02
C TYR A 217 -1.93 -2.95 18.35
N THR A 218 -0.95 -2.42 19.10
CA THR A 218 -0.01 -1.43 18.57
C THR A 218 1.01 -2.11 17.66
N ILE A 219 0.94 -1.79 16.36
CA ILE A 219 1.82 -2.35 15.33
C ILE A 219 2.98 -1.41 14.99
N LEU A 220 2.78 -0.11 15.11
CA LEU A 220 3.81 0.90 14.90
C LEU A 220 3.88 1.82 16.12
N PRO A 221 4.97 1.75 16.89
CA PRO A 221 5.29 2.77 17.88
C PRO A 221 5.64 4.10 17.21
N SER A 222 5.37 5.20 17.92
CA SER A 222 5.51 6.56 17.41
C SER A 222 6.87 6.90 16.79
N PHE A 223 7.95 6.29 17.23
CA PHE A 223 9.30 6.58 16.72
C PHE A 223 9.56 6.07 15.28
N PHE A 224 8.67 5.24 14.72
CA PHE A 224 8.72 4.85 13.31
C PHE A 224 7.91 5.75 12.39
N VAL A 225 7.03 6.60 12.94
CA VAL A 225 6.07 7.39 12.17
C VAL A 225 6.48 8.84 12.15
N ASP A 226 6.56 9.45 10.97
CA ASP A 226 6.88 10.87 10.82
C ASP A 226 5.61 11.72 10.87
N HIS A 227 4.54 11.30 10.16
CA HIS A 227 3.30 12.05 10.06
C HIS A 227 2.07 11.15 10.16
N VAL A 228 1.00 11.71 10.70
CA VAL A 228 -0.31 11.07 10.85
C VAL A 228 -1.35 11.92 10.16
N VAL A 229 -2.24 11.30 9.40
CA VAL A 229 -3.38 11.93 8.72
C VAL A 229 -4.67 11.29 9.20
N HIS A 230 -5.61 12.07 9.68
CA HIS A 230 -6.96 11.58 9.97
C HIS A 230 -7.71 11.37 8.66
N CYS A 231 -8.08 10.14 8.36
CA CYS A 231 -8.61 9.76 7.06
C CYS A 231 -9.70 8.68 7.19
N PRO A 232 -10.91 9.03 7.65
CA PRO A 232 -12.04 8.10 7.74
C PRO A 232 -12.39 7.53 6.36
N PHE A 233 -12.69 6.23 6.32
CA PHE A 233 -12.85 5.47 5.06
C PHE A 233 -11.63 5.53 4.14
N GLY A 234 -10.44 5.70 4.71
CA GLY A 234 -9.19 5.91 3.98
C GLY A 234 -8.82 4.79 3.01
N ALA A 235 -9.26 3.54 3.28
CA ALA A 235 -9.05 2.40 2.39
C ALA A 235 -10.14 2.21 1.33
N TYR A 236 -11.27 2.96 1.38
CA TYR A 236 -12.36 2.80 0.42
C TYR A 236 -11.87 2.92 -1.04
N PRO A 237 -12.28 2.03 -1.97
CA PRO A 237 -13.33 1.00 -1.89
C PRO A 237 -12.90 -0.32 -1.27
N GLY A 238 -11.67 -0.46 -0.79
CA GLY A 238 -11.25 -1.57 0.06
C GLY A 238 -11.80 -1.45 1.47
N GLY A 239 -11.37 -2.35 2.36
CA GLY A 239 -11.85 -2.43 3.73
C GLY A 239 -10.77 -2.22 4.79
N VAL A 240 -11.21 -1.86 6.00
CA VAL A 240 -10.41 -1.91 7.22
C VAL A 240 -11.16 -2.79 8.22
N TYR A 241 -10.54 -3.91 8.60
CA TYR A 241 -11.16 -4.89 9.48
C TYR A 241 -11.68 -4.23 10.77
N THR A 242 -12.88 -4.59 11.19
CA THR A 242 -13.67 -4.02 12.29
C THR A 242 -14.27 -2.63 12.06
N TYR A 243 -13.88 -1.91 11.01
CA TYR A 243 -14.41 -0.59 10.66
C TYR A 243 -15.43 -0.66 9.53
N TYR A 244 -15.02 -1.19 8.39
CA TYR A 244 -15.89 -1.38 7.20
C TYR A 244 -15.31 -2.41 6.25
N ASP A 245 -16.19 -2.98 5.46
CA ASP A 245 -15.89 -3.99 4.46
C ASP A 245 -15.75 -3.38 3.06
N TYR A 246 -15.46 -4.22 2.07
CA TYR A 246 -15.24 -3.82 0.69
C TYR A 246 -16.50 -3.33 0.00
N ASP A 247 -16.40 -2.30 -0.81
CA ASP A 247 -17.38 -1.94 -1.81
C ASP A 247 -17.15 -2.69 -3.11
N LEU A 248 -17.73 -3.88 -3.23
CA LEU A 248 -17.53 -4.77 -4.38
C LEU A 248 -17.96 -4.15 -5.71
N GLU A 249 -19.00 -3.30 -5.68
CA GLU A 249 -19.47 -2.63 -6.90
C GLU A 249 -18.50 -1.56 -7.37
N HIS A 250 -17.96 -0.76 -6.45
CA HIS A 250 -16.97 0.27 -6.80
C HIS A 250 -15.65 -0.35 -7.23
N LEU A 251 -15.21 -1.43 -6.57
CA LEU A 251 -14.06 -2.23 -7.01
C LEU A 251 -14.26 -2.77 -8.43
N ALA A 252 -15.44 -3.32 -8.71
CA ALA A 252 -15.78 -3.78 -10.04
C ALA A 252 -15.87 -2.63 -11.06
N LEU A 253 -16.29 -1.43 -10.64
CA LEU A 253 -16.27 -0.23 -11.47
C LEU A 253 -14.84 0.13 -11.89
N ILE A 254 -13.89 0.21 -10.95
CA ILE A 254 -12.48 0.49 -11.25
C ILE A 254 -11.93 -0.56 -12.23
N THR A 255 -12.13 -1.85 -11.96
CA THR A 255 -11.67 -2.94 -12.82
C THR A 255 -12.27 -2.87 -14.23
N ARG A 256 -13.59 -2.58 -14.36
CA ARG A 256 -14.23 -2.43 -15.67
C ARG A 256 -13.69 -1.21 -16.42
N SER A 257 -13.52 -0.09 -15.71
CA SER A 257 -12.99 1.15 -16.30
C SER A 257 -11.56 0.96 -16.78
N GLY A 258 -10.76 0.18 -16.05
CA GLY A 258 -9.38 -0.13 -16.41
C GLY A 258 -9.16 -0.93 -17.69
N LYS A 259 -10.22 -1.55 -18.25
CA LYS A 259 -10.10 -2.38 -19.47
C LYS A 259 -9.68 -1.59 -20.71
N LYS A 260 -10.01 -0.30 -20.77
CA LYS A 260 -9.67 0.60 -21.89
C LYS A 260 -9.18 1.94 -21.35
N PRO A 261 -8.21 2.59 -22.02
CA PRO A 261 -7.72 3.91 -21.62
C PRO A 261 -8.82 4.96 -21.52
N GLU A 262 -9.76 4.95 -22.45
CA GLU A 262 -10.85 5.95 -22.53
C GLU A 262 -11.81 5.81 -21.34
N THR A 263 -12.19 4.58 -20.99
CA THR A 263 -13.08 4.33 -19.84
C THR A 263 -12.36 4.59 -18.51
N MET A 264 -11.06 4.36 -18.45
CA MET A 264 -10.28 4.73 -17.27
C MET A 264 -10.16 6.25 -17.12
N GLN A 265 -9.94 6.98 -18.22
CA GLN A 265 -9.93 8.45 -18.18
C GLN A 265 -11.29 8.99 -17.72
N GLN A 266 -12.41 8.45 -18.23
CA GLN A 266 -13.76 8.83 -17.77
C GLN A 266 -13.93 8.60 -16.25
N TYR A 267 -13.43 7.47 -15.73
CA TYR A 267 -13.45 7.21 -14.28
C TYR A 267 -12.64 8.26 -13.51
N LEU A 268 -11.43 8.56 -13.97
CA LEU A 268 -10.57 9.58 -13.34
C LEU A 268 -11.22 10.95 -13.37
N ASP A 269 -11.77 11.36 -14.52
CA ASP A 269 -12.45 12.64 -14.69
C ASP A 269 -13.67 12.76 -13.79
N GLU A 270 -14.43 11.68 -13.67
CA GLU A 270 -15.65 11.67 -12.89
C GLU A 270 -15.40 11.56 -11.38
N TRP A 271 -14.51 10.65 -10.95
CA TRP A 271 -14.38 10.26 -9.55
C TRP A 271 -13.19 10.92 -8.84
N ILE A 272 -12.15 11.29 -9.57
CA ILE A 272 -10.93 11.84 -8.98
C ILE A 272 -10.84 13.36 -9.26
N TYR A 273 -10.77 13.75 -10.54
CA TYR A 273 -10.65 15.17 -10.92
C TYR A 273 -11.96 15.94 -10.78
N GLY A 274 -13.10 15.26 -10.89
CA GLY A 274 -14.43 15.85 -10.69
C GLY A 274 -14.84 16.01 -9.23
N THR A 275 -13.99 15.62 -8.28
CA THR A 275 -14.18 15.81 -6.83
C THR A 275 -13.02 16.64 -6.27
N ALA A 276 -13.34 17.73 -5.57
CA ALA A 276 -12.31 18.68 -5.10
C ALA A 276 -11.37 18.06 -4.06
N ASP A 277 -11.92 17.21 -3.20
CA ASP A 277 -11.22 16.57 -2.08
C ASP A 277 -11.90 15.21 -1.73
N GLU A 278 -11.45 14.58 -0.65
CA GLU A 278 -12.03 13.32 -0.17
C GLU A 278 -13.44 13.51 0.39
N THR A 279 -13.80 14.68 0.92
CA THR A 279 -15.16 14.97 1.37
C THR A 279 -16.14 14.94 0.20
N ALA A 280 -15.82 15.67 -0.88
CA ALA A 280 -16.61 15.67 -2.11
C ALA A 280 -16.69 14.27 -2.76
N PHE A 281 -15.59 13.49 -2.69
CA PHE A 281 -15.59 12.11 -3.15
C PHE A 281 -16.59 11.25 -2.36
N PHE A 282 -16.59 11.31 -1.02
CA PHE A 282 -17.49 10.53 -0.19
C PHE A 282 -18.95 11.03 -0.24
N GLU A 283 -19.18 12.33 -0.43
CA GLU A 283 -20.51 12.85 -0.75
C GLU A 283 -21.09 12.22 -2.03
N LYS A 284 -20.24 12.08 -3.05
CA LYS A 284 -20.60 11.41 -4.31
C LYS A 284 -20.84 9.91 -4.13
N VAL A 285 -20.07 9.21 -3.32
CA VAL A 285 -20.33 7.80 -2.96
C VAL A 285 -21.67 7.66 -2.27
N GLY A 286 -22.01 8.56 -1.38
CA GLY A 286 -23.26 8.65 -0.65
C GLY A 286 -23.23 7.95 0.71
N ILE A 287 -23.77 8.66 1.69
CA ILE A 287 -23.74 8.22 3.09
C ILE A 287 -24.42 6.87 3.34
N GLN A 288 -25.52 6.59 2.63
CA GLN A 288 -26.22 5.30 2.79
C GLN A 288 -25.33 4.13 2.39
N ARG A 289 -24.57 4.28 1.30
CA ARG A 289 -23.64 3.27 0.82
C ARG A 289 -22.49 3.07 1.81
N LEU A 290 -21.89 4.15 2.29
CA LEU A 290 -20.80 4.06 3.29
C LEU A 290 -21.28 3.40 4.58
N MET A 291 -22.49 3.74 5.06
CA MET A 291 -23.04 3.14 6.28
C MET A 291 -23.37 1.65 6.10
N ALA A 292 -23.78 1.22 4.92
CA ALA A 292 -24.04 -0.19 4.63
C ALA A 292 -22.76 -1.06 4.66
N LEU A 293 -21.59 -0.45 4.43
CA LEU A 293 -20.30 -1.14 4.50
C LEU A 293 -19.74 -1.26 5.92
N ARG A 294 -20.28 -0.52 6.90
CA ARG A 294 -19.77 -0.60 8.27
C ARG A 294 -19.80 -2.01 8.80
N ALA A 295 -18.68 -2.39 9.40
CA ALA A 295 -18.53 -3.72 9.98
C ALA A 295 -19.44 -3.87 11.21
N ASP A 296 -20.04 -5.04 11.32
CA ASP A 296 -20.66 -5.48 12.56
C ASP A 296 -19.57 -5.67 13.63
N PRO A 297 -19.72 -5.09 14.84
CA PRO A 297 -18.66 -5.11 15.84
C PRO A 297 -18.30 -6.52 16.34
N TYR A 298 -19.18 -7.50 16.17
CA TYR A 298 -18.96 -8.87 16.62
C TYR A 298 -18.29 -9.74 15.55
N SER A 299 -18.68 -9.57 14.28
CA SER A 299 -18.14 -10.38 13.17
C SER A 299 -16.96 -9.74 12.48
N GLY A 300 -16.78 -8.41 12.60
CA GLY A 300 -15.74 -7.64 11.93
C GLY A 300 -15.96 -7.43 10.43
N VAL A 301 -17.09 -7.90 9.89
CA VAL A 301 -17.49 -7.77 8.48
C VAL A 301 -18.86 -7.11 8.35
N SER A 302 -19.19 -6.56 7.19
CA SER A 302 -20.50 -5.95 6.96
C SER A 302 -21.59 -7.01 6.81
N LEU A 303 -22.81 -6.65 7.21
CA LEU A 303 -23.98 -7.52 6.99
C LEU A 303 -24.29 -7.69 5.50
N GLN A 304 -23.96 -6.71 4.67
CA GLN A 304 -24.18 -6.73 3.23
C GLN A 304 -23.37 -7.82 2.54
N ASN A 305 -22.15 -8.10 3.03
CA ASN A 305 -21.24 -9.05 2.42
C ASN A 305 -21.30 -10.45 3.07
N ARG A 306 -22.13 -10.66 4.11
CA ARG A 306 -22.24 -11.98 4.79
C ARG A 306 -22.59 -13.10 3.83
N GLY A 307 -23.54 -12.90 2.93
CA GLY A 307 -23.93 -13.93 1.95
C GLY A 307 -22.84 -14.31 0.95
N TYR A 308 -21.82 -13.46 0.78
CA TYR A 308 -20.68 -13.73 -0.09
C TYR A 308 -19.64 -14.65 0.55
N TYR A 309 -19.57 -14.68 1.89
CA TYR A 309 -18.64 -15.53 2.63
C TYR A 309 -19.27 -16.88 3.04
N ASP A 310 -20.58 -17.00 2.90
CA ASP A 310 -21.35 -18.22 3.24
C ASP A 310 -21.53 -19.17 2.03
N GLU A 311 -21.08 -18.77 0.83
CA GLU A 311 -21.02 -19.59 -0.39
C GLU A 311 -19.60 -20.14 -0.62
#